data_5b06a3410d77ac8e1ce077b565aee304
#
_entry.id   5b06a3410d77ac8e1ce077b565aee304
#
_cell.length_a   1.000
_cell.length_b   1.000
_cell.length_c   1.000
_cell.angle_alpha   90.00
_cell.angle_beta   90.00
_cell.angle_gamma   90.00
#
_symmetry.space_group_name_H-M   'P 1'
#
loop_
_entity.id
_entity.type
_entity.pdbx_description
1 polymer ?
#
loop_
_entity_poly.entity_id
_entity_poly.type
_entity_poly.pdbx_seq_one_letter_code
_entity_poly.pdbx_strand_id
1 'polypeptide(L)'
;MFFRSCARTLGQLALAVLVVSLGACAKVNDTALGLVSTKVPAYAIINGSLISGEVVLIPDRTGRVQLGSNVALRCAGSMRHTATPSGSVSLTCSDASTTELQYTLLTETRGYGYGNNANGPTSLVFGLPAADARAFLTVPAGKRLALSAATGTLELQ
;
A
#
# COMPACT_ATOMS: atom_id res chain seq x y z
N MET A 1 10.38 -7.02 -64.27
CA MET A 1 10.28 -7.96 -63.15
C MET A 1 10.76 -7.30 -61.82
N PHE A 2 10.29 -6.05 -61.55
CA PHE A 2 10.79 -5.22 -60.42
C PHE A 2 9.72 -4.62 -59.50
N PHE A 3 8.44 -5.05 -59.57
CA PHE A 3 7.34 -4.42 -58.81
C PHE A 3 6.84 -5.19 -57.61
N ARG A 4 7.42 -6.34 -57.23
CA ARG A 4 6.93 -7.16 -56.10
C ARG A 4 7.66 -6.94 -54.76
N SER A 5 8.76 -6.18 -54.72
CA SER A 5 9.57 -6.03 -53.51
C SER A 5 9.17 -4.87 -52.60
N CYS A 6 8.49 -3.86 -53.15
CA CYS A 6 8.17 -2.62 -52.41
C CYS A 6 6.94 -2.75 -51.46
N ALA A 7 6.01 -3.67 -51.78
CA ALA A 7 4.77 -3.84 -50.98
C ALA A 7 4.99 -4.57 -49.66
N ARG A 8 6.05 -5.40 -49.54
CA ARG A 8 6.36 -6.15 -48.31
C ARG A 8 7.02 -5.29 -47.22
N THR A 9 7.81 -4.31 -47.61
CA THR A 9 8.50 -3.43 -46.65
C THR A 9 7.59 -2.39 -46.00
N LEU A 10 6.60 -1.91 -46.73
CA LEU A 10 5.59 -0.97 -46.18
C LEU A 10 4.67 -1.63 -45.13
N GLY A 11 4.31 -2.89 -45.32
CA GLY A 11 3.49 -3.64 -44.35
C GLY A 11 4.22 -3.93 -43.02
N GLN A 12 5.52 -4.18 -43.07
CA GLN A 12 6.32 -4.44 -41.87
C GLN A 12 6.59 -3.18 -41.05
N LEU A 13 6.76 -2.02 -41.70
CA LEU A 13 6.91 -0.72 -41.02
C LEU A 13 5.61 -0.29 -40.33
N ALA A 14 4.46 -0.51 -40.96
CA ALA A 14 3.16 -0.18 -40.37
C ALA A 14 2.84 -1.02 -39.13
N LEU A 15 3.23 -2.32 -39.12
CA LEU A 15 3.04 -3.20 -37.99
C LEU A 15 3.92 -2.83 -36.78
N ALA A 16 5.17 -2.42 -37.06
CA ALA A 16 6.12 -2.03 -36.02
C ALA A 16 5.67 -0.72 -35.31
N VAL A 17 5.11 0.23 -36.04
CA VAL A 17 4.59 1.49 -35.48
C VAL A 17 3.36 1.24 -34.61
N LEU A 18 2.49 0.27 -34.97
CA LEU A 18 1.29 -0.05 -34.21
C LEU A 18 1.62 -0.68 -32.85
N VAL A 19 2.66 -1.51 -32.76
CA VAL A 19 3.07 -2.18 -31.51
C VAL A 19 3.72 -1.20 -30.53
N VAL A 20 4.44 -0.19 -31.01
CA VAL A 20 5.06 0.84 -30.17
C VAL A 20 4.01 1.77 -29.54
N SER A 21 2.91 2.05 -30.23
CA SER A 21 1.85 2.92 -29.72
C SER A 21 1.03 2.29 -28.59
N LEU A 22 0.89 0.98 -28.54
CA LEU A 22 0.17 0.26 -27.48
C LEU A 22 0.94 0.24 -26.14
N GLY A 23 2.27 0.25 -26.18
CA GLY A 23 3.12 0.27 -24.98
C GLY A 23 3.19 1.65 -24.28
N ALA A 24 2.96 2.73 -25.02
CA ALA A 24 3.03 4.09 -24.48
C ALA A 24 1.81 4.44 -23.60
N CYS A 25 0.63 3.91 -23.91
CA CYS A 25 -0.59 4.22 -23.15
C CYS A 25 -0.58 3.66 -21.72
N ALA A 26 0.04 2.50 -21.48
CA ALA A 26 0.11 1.89 -20.16
C ALA A 26 0.98 2.71 -19.18
N LYS A 27 2.12 3.21 -19.65
CA LYS A 27 3.03 4.03 -18.81
C LYS A 27 2.46 5.41 -18.46
N VAL A 28 1.69 6.02 -19.35
CA VAL A 28 1.06 7.33 -19.11
C VAL A 28 -0.01 7.22 -18.02
N ASN A 29 -0.76 6.12 -17.98
CA ASN A 29 -1.80 5.91 -16.98
C ASN A 29 -1.23 5.73 -15.57
N ASP A 30 -0.15 4.96 -15.42
CA ASP A 30 0.54 4.78 -14.12
C ASP A 30 1.12 6.08 -13.59
N THR A 31 1.66 6.93 -14.45
CA THR A 31 2.21 8.24 -14.08
C THR A 31 1.11 9.22 -13.67
N ALA A 32 0.00 9.23 -14.39
CA ALA A 32 -1.15 10.10 -14.08
C ALA A 32 -1.81 9.72 -12.75
N LEU A 33 -1.97 8.43 -12.45
CA LEU A 33 -2.50 7.95 -11.17
C LEU A 33 -1.57 8.28 -10.00
N GLY A 34 -0.25 8.26 -10.22
CA GLY A 34 0.73 8.67 -9.21
C GLY A 34 0.66 10.13 -8.81
N LEU A 35 0.28 11.02 -9.73
CA LEU A 35 0.16 12.46 -9.49
C LEU A 35 -1.03 12.86 -8.61
N VAL A 36 -2.07 12.03 -8.57
CA VAL A 36 -3.28 12.29 -7.77
C VAL A 36 -3.38 11.42 -6.52
N SER A 37 -2.36 10.63 -6.22
CA SER A 37 -2.32 9.79 -5.02
C SER A 37 -2.04 10.61 -3.77
N THR A 38 -2.65 10.22 -2.64
CA THR A 38 -2.45 10.84 -1.34
C THR A 38 -1.61 9.91 -0.45
N LYS A 39 -0.50 10.43 0.07
CA LYS A 39 0.34 9.72 1.05
C LYS A 39 -0.06 10.11 2.45
N VAL A 40 -0.25 9.13 3.30
CA VAL A 40 -0.60 9.32 4.71
C VAL A 40 0.27 8.45 5.61
N PRO A 41 0.58 8.89 6.85
CA PRO A 41 1.33 8.10 7.80
C PRO A 41 0.53 6.85 8.18
N ALA A 42 1.24 5.78 8.49
CA ALA A 42 0.66 4.52 8.94
C ALA A 42 1.45 3.91 10.10
N TYR A 43 0.72 3.25 11.01
CA TYR A 43 1.25 2.52 12.14
C TYR A 43 0.58 1.15 12.18
N ALA A 44 1.35 0.11 12.44
CA ALA A 44 0.80 -1.23 12.58
C ALA A 44 1.47 -1.99 13.72
N ILE A 45 0.71 -2.90 14.33
CA ILE A 45 1.27 -3.94 15.20
C ILE A 45 1.11 -5.26 14.45
N ILE A 46 2.25 -5.85 14.08
CA ILE A 46 2.34 -7.11 13.34
C ILE A 46 3.38 -8.00 14.05
N ASN A 47 3.06 -9.24 14.30
CA ASN A 47 3.93 -10.19 15.01
C ASN A 47 4.42 -9.63 16.37
N GLY A 48 3.56 -8.88 17.07
CA GLY A 48 3.90 -8.27 18.36
C GLY A 48 4.89 -7.09 18.30
N SER A 49 5.21 -6.60 17.11
CA SER A 49 6.13 -5.48 16.87
C SER A 49 5.38 -4.27 16.32
N LEU A 50 5.69 -3.10 16.82
CA LEU A 50 5.19 -1.84 16.27
C LEU A 50 6.06 -1.43 15.08
N ILE A 51 5.45 -1.23 13.95
CA ILE A 51 6.10 -0.74 12.73
C ILE A 51 5.35 0.48 12.20
N SER A 52 6.10 1.45 11.71
CA SER A 52 5.56 2.67 11.09
C SER A 52 5.93 2.73 9.60
N GLY A 53 5.20 3.51 8.86
CA GLY A 53 5.43 3.69 7.43
C GLY A 53 4.38 4.59 6.81
N GLU A 54 4.00 4.29 5.59
CA GLU A 54 3.03 5.09 4.82
C GLU A 54 2.00 4.22 4.08
N VAL A 55 0.85 4.81 3.86
CA VAL A 55 -0.17 4.32 2.93
C VAL A 55 -0.32 5.34 1.80
N VAL A 56 -0.29 4.85 0.58
CA VAL A 56 -0.57 5.61 -0.64
C VAL A 56 -1.97 5.27 -1.10
N LEU A 57 -2.88 6.22 -0.97
CA LEU A 57 -4.28 6.09 -1.40
C LEU A 57 -4.41 6.54 -2.85
N ILE A 58 -5.05 5.74 -3.68
CA ILE A 58 -5.23 5.99 -5.11
C ILE A 58 -6.74 6.20 -5.37
N PRO A 59 -7.13 7.16 -6.23
CA PRO A 59 -8.54 7.49 -6.47
C PRO A 59 -9.39 6.35 -7.04
N ASP A 60 -8.78 5.31 -7.60
CA ASP A 60 -9.44 4.11 -8.13
C ASP A 60 -9.94 3.14 -7.06
N ARG A 61 -9.96 3.56 -5.80
CA ARG A 61 -10.34 2.77 -4.62
C ARG A 61 -9.34 1.67 -4.27
N THR A 62 -8.09 1.82 -4.70
CA THR A 62 -6.98 0.98 -4.28
C THR A 62 -5.97 1.76 -3.46
N GLY A 63 -4.97 1.08 -2.92
CA GLY A 63 -3.86 1.71 -2.23
C GLY A 63 -2.69 0.76 -2.09
N ARG A 64 -1.56 1.34 -1.69
CA ARG A 64 -0.34 0.60 -1.37
C ARG A 64 0.06 0.89 0.06
N VAL A 65 0.48 -0.12 0.77
CA VAL A 65 0.95 -0.03 2.15
C VAL A 65 2.44 -0.37 2.17
N GLN A 66 3.25 0.47 2.79
CA GLN A 66 4.67 0.25 3.01
C GLN A 66 5.01 0.56 4.46
N LEU A 67 5.44 -0.44 5.21
CA LEU A 67 5.73 -0.35 6.64
C LEU A 67 7.17 -0.80 6.91
N GLY A 68 7.81 -0.24 7.93
CA GLY A 68 9.10 -0.71 8.43
C GLY A 68 10.30 -0.08 7.73
N SER A 69 10.28 1.24 7.46
CA SER A 69 11.41 1.92 6.82
C SER A 69 12.73 1.82 7.58
N ASN A 70 12.69 1.72 8.91
CA ASN A 70 13.88 1.80 9.79
C ASN A 70 14.02 0.63 10.78
N VAL A 71 13.30 -0.47 10.57
CA VAL A 71 13.32 -1.63 11.47
C VAL A 71 13.55 -2.94 10.73
N ALA A 72 13.89 -4.00 11.45
CA ALA A 72 14.17 -5.31 10.87
C ALA A 72 12.96 -5.91 10.12
N LEU A 73 11.73 -5.73 10.66
CA LEU A 73 10.51 -6.21 10.04
C LEU A 73 9.99 -5.15 9.06
N ARG A 74 9.90 -5.50 7.78
CA ARG A 74 9.32 -4.68 6.71
C ARG A 74 8.13 -5.41 6.14
N CYS A 75 7.01 -4.71 5.96
CA CYS A 75 5.83 -5.27 5.33
C CYS A 75 5.36 -4.36 4.19
N ALA A 76 4.98 -4.96 3.10
CA ALA A 76 4.43 -4.26 1.95
C ALA A 76 3.18 -4.98 1.44
N GLY A 77 2.27 -4.23 0.84
CA GLY A 77 1.08 -4.82 0.29
C GLY A 77 0.13 -3.84 -0.35
N SER A 78 -1.06 -4.30 -0.60
CA SER A 78 -2.12 -3.56 -1.26
C SER A 78 -3.37 -3.45 -0.39
N MET A 79 -4.12 -2.39 -0.59
CA MET A 79 -5.44 -2.22 -0.02
C MET A 79 -6.47 -2.00 -1.13
N ARG A 80 -7.70 -2.47 -0.86
CA ARG A 80 -8.82 -2.34 -1.79
C ARG A 80 -10.09 -2.04 -1.00
N HIS A 81 -10.85 -1.05 -1.45
CA HIS A 81 -12.20 -0.83 -0.95
C HIS A 81 -13.15 -1.90 -1.49
N THR A 82 -13.88 -2.56 -0.61
CA THR A 82 -14.89 -3.57 -0.97
C THR A 82 -16.30 -2.99 -0.85
N ALA A 83 -16.51 -2.10 0.12
CA ALA A 83 -17.74 -1.35 0.32
C ALA A 83 -17.41 -0.05 1.07
N THR A 84 -18.25 0.95 0.98
CA THR A 84 -18.08 2.17 1.78
C THR A 84 -18.75 1.94 3.16
N PRO A 85 -18.04 2.08 4.29
CA PRO A 85 -16.66 2.60 4.45
C PRO A 85 -15.58 1.50 4.61
N SER A 86 -15.76 0.30 4.10
CA SER A 86 -14.92 -0.87 4.42
C SER A 86 -14.06 -1.35 3.25
N GLY A 87 -13.00 -2.06 3.57
CA GLY A 87 -12.14 -2.71 2.59
C GLY A 87 -11.17 -3.71 3.22
N SER A 88 -10.30 -4.27 2.41
CA SER A 88 -9.28 -5.23 2.85
C SER A 88 -7.87 -4.72 2.56
N VAL A 89 -6.93 -5.11 3.40
CA VAL A 89 -5.48 -4.92 3.24
C VAL A 89 -4.82 -6.28 3.28
N SER A 90 -4.00 -6.56 2.27
CA SER A 90 -3.18 -7.76 2.21
C SER A 90 -1.72 -7.35 2.30
N LEU A 91 -0.99 -7.86 3.29
CA LEU A 91 0.42 -7.56 3.55
C LEU A 91 1.26 -8.81 3.49
N THR A 92 2.48 -8.65 2.96
CA THR A 92 3.56 -9.64 3.04
C THR A 92 4.76 -8.99 3.71
N CYS A 93 5.33 -9.66 4.69
CA CYS A 93 6.45 -9.15 5.48
C CYS A 93 7.78 -9.84 5.10
N SER A 94 8.90 -9.23 5.48
CA SER A 94 10.26 -9.73 5.20
C SER A 94 10.61 -11.06 5.88
N ASP A 95 9.86 -11.43 6.91
CA ASP A 95 9.92 -12.74 7.58
C ASP A 95 9.05 -13.81 6.92
N ALA A 96 8.58 -13.54 5.69
CA ALA A 96 7.65 -14.36 4.91
C ALA A 96 6.25 -14.52 5.54
N SER A 97 5.93 -13.82 6.64
CA SER A 97 4.58 -13.81 7.18
C SER A 97 3.65 -13.01 6.28
N THR A 98 2.42 -13.49 6.16
CA THR A 98 1.34 -12.79 5.45
C THR A 98 0.21 -12.48 6.42
N THR A 99 -0.46 -11.36 6.22
CA THR A 99 -1.64 -11.00 7.01
C THR A 99 -2.68 -10.34 6.13
N GLU A 100 -3.93 -10.64 6.42
CA GLU A 100 -5.07 -9.97 5.82
C GLU A 100 -5.85 -9.25 6.92
N LEU A 101 -6.13 -7.97 6.68
CA LEU A 101 -6.88 -7.13 7.62
C LEU A 101 -8.13 -6.61 6.92
N GLN A 102 -9.22 -6.54 7.67
CA GLN A 102 -10.39 -5.77 7.29
C GLN A 102 -10.28 -4.38 7.90
N TYR A 103 -10.44 -3.34 7.09
CA TYR A 103 -10.36 -1.96 7.56
C TYR A 103 -11.68 -1.22 7.41
N THR A 104 -11.82 -0.19 8.24
CA THR A 104 -12.92 0.77 8.21
C THR A 104 -12.35 2.17 8.07
N LEU A 105 -12.92 2.95 7.15
CA LEU A 105 -12.60 4.36 6.98
C LEU A 105 -13.31 5.21 8.03
N LEU A 106 -12.58 6.11 8.64
CA LEU A 106 -13.09 7.22 9.44
C LEU A 106 -13.38 8.44 8.56
N THR A 107 -12.52 8.64 7.56
CA THR A 107 -12.66 9.65 6.50
C THR A 107 -12.04 9.08 5.21
N GLU A 108 -12.06 9.82 4.11
CA GLU A 108 -11.45 9.40 2.84
C GLU A 108 -9.96 9.05 2.94
N THR A 109 -9.25 9.64 3.90
CA THR A 109 -7.80 9.46 4.04
C THR A 109 -7.38 8.87 5.39
N ARG A 110 -8.32 8.50 6.24
CA ARG A 110 -8.07 7.99 7.59
C ARG A 110 -8.85 6.71 7.84
N GLY A 111 -8.21 5.76 8.49
CA GLY A 111 -8.89 4.52 8.83
C GLY A 111 -8.06 3.62 9.74
N TYR A 112 -8.69 2.53 10.15
CA TYR A 112 -8.06 1.49 10.96
C TYR A 112 -8.56 0.12 10.51
N GLY A 113 -7.74 -0.89 10.74
CA GLY A 113 -8.07 -2.27 10.36
C GLY A 113 -7.51 -3.28 11.34
N TYR A 114 -8.20 -4.42 11.40
CA TYR A 114 -7.82 -5.54 12.24
C TYR A 114 -7.82 -6.84 11.44
N GLY A 115 -6.95 -7.73 11.84
CA GLY A 115 -6.82 -9.06 11.27
C GLY A 115 -6.03 -9.97 12.17
N ASN A 116 -5.75 -11.15 11.67
CA ASN A 116 -4.92 -12.14 12.36
C ASN A 116 -3.96 -12.77 11.35
N ASN A 117 -2.81 -13.20 11.83
CA ASN A 117 -1.91 -14.09 11.11
C ASN A 117 -1.52 -15.28 12.01
N ALA A 118 -0.61 -16.12 11.55
CA ALA A 118 -0.14 -17.26 12.31
C ALA A 118 0.51 -16.90 13.67
N ASN A 119 1.00 -15.65 13.80
CA ASN A 119 1.70 -15.17 15.00
C ASN A 119 0.80 -14.32 15.93
N GLY A 120 -0.49 -14.21 15.62
CA GLY A 120 -1.46 -13.53 16.48
C GLY A 120 -2.20 -12.36 15.83
N PRO A 121 -2.82 -11.51 16.67
CA PRO A 121 -3.62 -10.38 16.19
C PRO A 121 -2.74 -9.32 15.52
N THR A 122 -3.28 -8.72 14.47
CA THR A 122 -2.65 -7.67 13.70
C THR A 122 -3.58 -6.46 13.66
N SER A 123 -3.01 -5.27 13.78
CA SER A 123 -3.75 -4.01 13.64
C SER A 123 -2.98 -3.02 12.79
N LEU A 124 -3.72 -2.20 12.03
CA LEU A 124 -3.19 -1.16 11.16
C LEU A 124 -4.02 0.10 11.35
N VAL A 125 -3.34 1.24 11.40
CA VAL A 125 -3.96 2.57 11.43
C VAL A 125 -3.27 3.45 10.41
N PHE A 126 -4.01 4.23 9.64
CA PHE A 126 -3.45 5.13 8.66
C PHE A 126 -4.16 6.49 8.66
N GLY A 127 -3.41 7.53 8.29
CA GLY A 127 -3.91 8.91 8.18
C GLY A 127 -4.14 9.62 9.51
N LEU A 128 -3.89 8.98 10.64
CA LEU A 128 -4.00 9.57 11.97
C LEU A 128 -2.63 10.00 12.52
N PRO A 129 -2.57 11.10 13.29
CA PRO A 129 -1.37 11.41 14.08
C PRO A 129 -1.07 10.30 15.08
N ALA A 130 0.19 10.17 15.48
CA ALA A 130 0.65 9.12 16.39
C ALA A 130 -0.14 9.08 17.72
N ALA A 131 -0.50 10.25 18.25
CA ALA A 131 -1.27 10.36 19.49
C ALA A 131 -2.65 9.69 19.39
N ASP A 132 -3.33 9.85 18.24
CA ASP A 132 -4.68 9.31 18.01
C ASP A 132 -4.62 7.85 17.54
N ALA A 133 -3.59 7.50 16.77
CA ALA A 133 -3.39 6.16 16.21
C ALA A 133 -3.32 5.08 17.31
N ARG A 134 -2.73 5.39 18.47
CA ARG A 134 -2.60 4.45 19.60
C ARG A 134 -3.93 3.88 20.09
N ALA A 135 -5.04 4.62 19.93
CA ALA A 135 -6.37 4.18 20.37
C ALA A 135 -6.93 3.02 19.53
N PHE A 136 -6.42 2.82 18.33
CA PHE A 136 -6.89 1.82 17.38
C PHE A 136 -5.91 0.66 17.20
N LEU A 137 -4.74 0.69 17.85
CA LEU A 137 -3.76 -0.38 17.74
C LEU A 137 -3.96 -1.43 18.84
N THR A 138 -3.93 -2.70 18.45
CA THR A 138 -4.05 -3.84 19.38
C THR A 138 -2.69 -4.13 20.00
N VAL A 139 -2.53 -3.71 21.25
CA VAL A 139 -1.25 -3.88 22.00
C VAL A 139 -1.11 -5.29 22.50
N PRO A 140 0.05 -5.96 22.30
CA PRO A 140 0.31 -7.28 22.86
C PRO A 140 0.26 -7.28 24.41
N ALA A 141 -0.11 -8.42 24.98
CA ALA A 141 -0.16 -8.58 26.43
C ALA A 141 1.19 -8.23 27.09
N GLY A 142 1.14 -7.49 28.17
CA GLY A 142 2.33 -7.07 28.93
C GLY A 142 3.11 -5.90 28.32
N LYS A 143 2.66 -5.37 27.17
CA LYS A 143 3.25 -4.20 26.52
C LYS A 143 2.32 -2.98 26.60
N ARG A 144 2.86 -1.80 26.36
CA ARG A 144 2.10 -0.54 26.28
C ARG A 144 2.63 0.34 25.14
N LEU A 145 1.74 1.13 24.56
CA LEU A 145 2.11 2.17 23.60
C LEU A 145 2.37 3.48 24.35
N ALA A 146 3.55 4.04 24.15
CA ALA A 146 3.92 5.36 24.63
C ALA A 146 4.21 6.29 23.46
N LEU A 147 3.99 7.59 23.66
CA LEU A 147 4.43 8.63 22.74
C LEU A 147 5.80 9.11 23.22
N SER A 148 6.82 9.03 22.38
CA SER A 148 8.12 9.60 22.68
C SER A 148 8.01 11.12 22.80
N ALA A 149 8.39 11.66 23.94
CA ALA A 149 8.36 13.12 24.16
C ALA A 149 9.39 13.86 23.28
N ALA A 150 10.46 13.18 22.87
CA ALA A 150 11.53 13.76 22.08
C ALA A 150 11.18 13.82 20.57
N THR A 151 10.50 12.80 20.05
CA THR A 151 10.27 12.63 18.60
C THR A 151 8.80 12.68 18.21
N GLY A 152 7.88 12.60 19.16
CA GLY A 152 6.45 12.51 18.88
C GLY A 152 6.03 11.19 18.19
N THR A 153 6.93 10.19 18.14
CA THR A 153 6.66 8.88 17.54
C THR A 153 6.08 7.91 18.54
N LEU A 154 5.32 6.92 18.05
CA LEU A 154 4.85 5.81 18.89
C LEU A 154 6.00 4.82 19.16
N GLU A 155 6.08 4.36 20.39
CA GLU A 155 7.01 3.35 20.86
C GLU A 155 6.24 2.25 21.60
N LEU A 156 6.63 1.01 21.40
CA LEU A 156 6.10 -0.15 22.11
C LEU A 156 7.07 -0.53 23.23
N GLN A 157 6.62 -0.40 24.47
CA GLN A 157 7.39 -0.63 25.70
C GLN A 157 6.89 -1.88 26.43
#